data_c707c5d874b1bd17e39d3f3614225f91
#
_entry.id   c707c5d874b1bd17e39d3f3614225f91
#
_cell.length_a   1.000
_cell.length_b   1.000
_cell.length_c   1.000
_cell.angle_alpha   90.00
_cell.angle_beta   90.00
_cell.angle_gamma   90.00
#
_symmetry.space_group_name_H-M   'P 1'
#
loop_
_entity.id
_entity.type
_entity.pdbx_description
1 polymer ?
#
loop_
_entity_poly.entity_id
_entity_poly.type
_entity_poly.pdbx_seq_one_letter_code
_entity_poly.pdbx_strand_id
1 'polypeptide(L)'
;MLLHGSSKRHLSDSWPVHVQTAFIPYITAGDPDLVTTAEALRLLDACGADVIELGMPSSDPYADGPVIQASAARALAGGASVDVVLSMLKEVTRELSCPVVLFSYFNPIAQIGRAHV
;
A
#
# COMPACT_ATOMS: atom_id res chain seq x y z
N MET A 1 -6.64 3.58 -5.71
CA MET A 1 -7.52 2.40 -5.55
C MET A 1 -7.55 2.02 -4.08
N LEU A 2 -8.74 1.99 -3.49
CA LEU A 2 -8.94 1.64 -2.09
C LEU A 2 -9.26 0.14 -1.97
N LEU A 3 -8.41 -0.60 -1.26
CA LEU A 3 -8.67 -2.00 -0.92
C LEU A 3 -9.16 -2.07 0.52
N HIS A 4 -10.39 -2.52 0.72
CA HIS A 4 -11.03 -2.57 2.03
C HIS A 4 -10.86 -3.95 2.65
N GLY A 5 -10.16 -4.02 3.77
CA GLY A 5 -10.26 -5.14 4.68
C GLY A 5 -11.59 -5.06 5.43
N SER A 6 -12.09 -6.16 5.95
CA SER A 6 -13.36 -6.22 6.69
C SER A 6 -13.32 -5.34 7.95
N SER A 7 -13.62 -4.06 7.79
CA SER A 7 -13.60 -3.08 8.87
C SER A 7 -14.89 -3.12 9.65
N LYS A 8 -14.81 -3.42 10.94
CA LYS A 8 -15.87 -3.19 11.91
C LYS A 8 -15.74 -1.84 12.64
N ARG A 9 -14.97 -0.89 12.13
CA ARG A 9 -14.98 0.47 12.65
C ARG A 9 -15.93 1.31 11.79
N HIS A 10 -17.16 1.50 12.28
CA HIS A 10 -18.08 2.49 11.77
C HIS A 10 -17.46 3.89 11.93
N LEU A 11 -17.18 4.54 10.81
CA LEU A 11 -16.82 5.97 10.73
C LEU A 11 -18.04 6.89 10.98
N SER A 12 -19.13 6.40 11.59
CA SER A 12 -20.41 7.09 11.53
C SER A 12 -20.97 7.61 12.86
N ASP A 13 -20.28 7.59 13.99
CA ASP A 13 -20.92 8.17 15.18
C ASP A 13 -19.99 9.16 15.90
N SER A 14 -20.38 10.44 15.72
CA SER A 14 -19.99 11.61 16.53
C SER A 14 -18.49 11.83 16.69
N TRP A 15 -17.89 12.51 15.72
CA TRP A 15 -16.62 13.18 15.93
C TRP A 15 -16.81 14.23 17.04
N PRO A 16 -16.27 14.04 18.24
CA PRO A 16 -16.12 15.17 19.14
C PRO A 16 -15.19 16.16 18.45
N VAL A 17 -15.39 17.45 18.68
CA VAL A 17 -14.62 18.57 18.10
C VAL A 17 -13.15 18.58 18.61
N HIS A 18 -12.57 17.43 18.84
CA HIS A 18 -11.15 17.23 19.10
C HIS A 18 -10.51 16.81 17.78
N VAL A 19 -9.62 17.67 17.27
CA VAL A 19 -8.76 17.38 16.12
C VAL A 19 -8.02 16.09 16.42
N GLN A 20 -8.48 14.97 15.88
CA GLN A 20 -7.75 13.71 15.94
C GLN A 20 -6.77 13.68 14.77
N THR A 21 -5.48 13.50 15.07
CA THR A 21 -4.45 13.32 14.06
C THR A 21 -4.55 11.89 13.53
N ALA A 22 -4.73 11.74 12.21
CA ALA A 22 -4.68 10.44 11.56
C ALA A 22 -3.23 9.98 11.40
N PHE A 23 -2.98 8.70 11.66
CA PHE A 23 -1.70 8.04 11.38
C PHE A 23 -1.78 7.30 10.04
N ILE A 24 -1.10 7.85 9.02
CA ILE A 24 -1.13 7.34 7.63
C ILE A 24 0.31 7.05 7.18
N PRO A 25 0.87 5.88 7.53
CA PRO A 25 2.20 5.49 7.11
C PRO A 25 2.27 5.11 5.62
N TYR A 26 3.42 5.42 4.99
CA TYR A 26 3.75 5.00 3.64
C TYR A 26 4.87 3.95 3.67
N ILE A 27 4.72 2.89 2.87
CA ILE A 27 5.80 1.92 2.59
C ILE A 27 5.82 1.57 1.10
N THR A 28 7.00 1.21 0.58
CA THR A 28 7.15 0.71 -0.79
C THR A 28 6.94 -0.80 -0.82
N ALA A 29 6.06 -1.27 -1.69
CA ALA A 29 5.81 -2.70 -1.88
C ALA A 29 7.04 -3.41 -2.45
N GLY A 30 7.49 -4.46 -1.77
CA GLY A 30 8.63 -5.27 -2.21
C GLY A 30 9.99 -4.79 -1.73
N ASP A 31 10.07 -3.77 -0.89
CA ASP A 31 11.32 -3.30 -0.30
C ASP A 31 11.36 -3.69 1.20
N PRO A 32 12.32 -4.50 1.66
CA PRO A 32 13.34 -5.23 0.90
C PRO A 32 12.80 -6.43 0.12
N ASP A 33 11.65 -6.97 0.49
CA ASP A 33 10.94 -8.08 -0.16
C ASP A 33 9.44 -8.06 0.15
N LEU A 34 8.66 -8.92 -0.51
CA LEU A 34 7.21 -8.97 -0.34
C LEU A 34 6.76 -9.59 0.99
N VAL A 35 7.55 -10.52 1.53
CA VAL A 35 7.24 -11.13 2.84
C VAL A 35 7.34 -10.08 3.93
N THR A 36 8.41 -9.31 3.94
CA THR A 36 8.61 -8.20 4.87
C THR A 36 7.55 -7.11 4.68
N THR A 37 7.14 -6.83 3.45
CA THR A 37 6.03 -5.90 3.17
C THR A 37 4.74 -6.37 3.81
N ALA A 38 4.39 -7.65 3.66
CA ALA A 38 3.18 -8.22 4.26
C ALA A 38 3.21 -8.16 5.80
N GLU A 39 4.36 -8.45 6.41
CA GLU A 39 4.56 -8.34 7.86
C GLU A 39 4.46 -6.88 8.33
N ALA A 40 5.05 -5.95 7.58
CA ALA A 40 4.97 -4.53 7.88
C ALA A 40 3.53 -4.01 7.84
N LEU A 41 2.72 -4.44 6.85
CA LEU A 41 1.29 -4.09 6.77
C LEU A 41 0.54 -4.55 8.02
N ARG A 42 0.75 -5.80 8.47
CA ARG A 42 0.12 -6.33 9.69
C ARG A 42 0.56 -5.58 10.94
N LEU A 43 1.85 -5.25 11.02
CA LEU A 43 2.40 -4.52 12.17
C LEU A 43 1.86 -3.08 12.23
N LEU A 44 1.80 -2.38 11.10
CA LEU A 44 1.27 -1.02 11.02
C LEU A 44 -0.21 -0.98 11.41
N ASP A 45 -1.01 -1.95 10.96
CA ASP A 45 -2.41 -2.10 11.37
C ASP A 45 -2.52 -2.35 12.89
N ALA A 46 -1.71 -3.25 13.44
CA ALA A 46 -1.68 -3.53 14.87
C ALA A 46 -1.23 -2.31 15.71
N CYS A 47 -0.36 -1.47 15.17
CA CYS A 47 0.07 -0.21 15.79
C CYS A 47 -0.98 0.91 15.71
N GLY A 48 -2.10 0.69 15.06
CA GLY A 48 -3.21 1.64 14.99
C GLY A 48 -3.17 2.61 13.81
N ALA A 49 -2.57 2.21 12.70
CA ALA A 49 -2.68 2.99 11.47
C ALA A 49 -4.15 3.18 11.06
N ASP A 50 -4.52 4.40 10.69
CA ASP A 50 -5.86 4.73 10.20
C ASP A 50 -6.02 4.36 8.73
N VAL A 51 -4.97 4.56 7.96
CA VAL A 51 -4.85 4.17 6.55
C VAL A 51 -3.39 3.82 6.29
N ILE A 52 -3.10 2.82 5.47
CA ILE A 52 -1.74 2.54 5.03
C ILE A 52 -1.63 2.88 3.54
N GLU A 53 -0.65 3.72 3.19
CA GLU A 53 -0.29 3.99 1.80
C GLU A 53 0.77 2.99 1.35
N LEU A 54 0.45 2.19 0.33
CA LEU A 54 1.37 1.24 -0.26
C LEU A 54 1.80 1.70 -1.64
N GLY A 55 3.07 2.08 -1.77
CA GLY A 55 3.66 2.51 -3.03
C GLY A 55 3.96 1.34 -3.95
N MET A 56 3.40 1.36 -5.16
CA MET A 56 3.76 0.43 -6.22
C MET A 56 5.11 0.85 -6.82
N PRO A 57 6.14 0.00 -6.80
CA PRO A 57 7.45 0.37 -7.36
C PRO A 57 7.34 0.62 -8.86
N SER A 58 7.98 1.70 -9.33
CA SER A 58 8.03 2.09 -10.73
C SER A 58 9.47 2.12 -11.23
N SER A 59 9.68 1.72 -12.48
CA SER A 59 10.97 1.83 -13.16
C SER A 59 11.33 3.27 -13.52
N ASP A 60 10.34 4.15 -13.54
CA ASP A 60 10.50 5.56 -13.91
C ASP A 60 9.83 6.49 -12.87
N PRO A 61 10.38 6.56 -11.64
CA PRO A 61 9.77 7.28 -10.52
C PRO A 61 10.15 8.77 -10.52
N TYR A 62 9.90 9.47 -11.61
CA TYR A 62 10.36 10.86 -11.87
C TYR A 62 9.80 11.91 -10.90
N ALA A 63 8.67 11.65 -10.26
CA ALA A 63 8.05 12.56 -9.30
C ALA A 63 8.49 12.31 -7.85
N ASP A 64 9.18 11.19 -7.59
CA ASP A 64 9.60 10.79 -6.25
C ASP A 64 10.95 11.40 -5.86
N GLY A 65 11.15 11.59 -4.57
CA GLY A 65 12.46 11.96 -4.02
C GLY A 65 13.43 10.77 -4.01
N PRO A 66 14.73 11.02 -3.72
CA PRO A 66 15.79 10.02 -3.86
C PRO A 66 15.60 8.80 -2.96
N VAL A 67 14.99 8.94 -1.80
CA VAL A 67 14.74 7.84 -0.86
C VAL A 67 13.71 6.87 -1.43
N ILE A 68 12.61 7.38 -1.95
CA ILE A 68 11.55 6.56 -2.57
C ILE A 68 12.05 5.94 -3.87
N GLN A 69 12.83 6.67 -4.68
CA GLN A 69 13.45 6.13 -5.89
C GLN A 69 14.37 4.95 -5.57
N ALA A 70 15.19 5.05 -4.53
CA ALA A 70 16.09 3.97 -4.10
C ALA A 70 15.29 2.76 -3.59
N SER A 71 14.22 2.98 -2.84
CA SER A 71 13.32 1.94 -2.36
C SER A 71 12.65 1.20 -3.53
N ALA A 72 12.11 1.93 -4.50
CA ALA A 72 11.52 1.36 -5.71
C ALA A 72 12.54 0.52 -6.51
N ALA A 73 13.77 1.01 -6.67
CA ALA A 73 14.83 0.29 -7.36
C ALA A 73 15.17 -1.05 -6.67
N ARG A 74 15.26 -1.07 -5.34
CA ARG A 74 15.48 -2.32 -4.57
C ARG A 74 14.32 -3.29 -4.75
N ALA A 75 13.09 -2.81 -4.65
CA ALA A 75 11.90 -3.63 -4.82
C ALA A 75 11.85 -4.29 -6.21
N LEU A 76 12.10 -3.52 -7.26
CA LEU A 76 12.15 -4.04 -8.64
C LEU A 76 13.27 -5.04 -8.85
N ALA A 77 14.47 -4.77 -8.31
CA ALA A 77 15.60 -5.71 -8.37
C ALA A 77 15.26 -7.02 -7.64
N GLY A 78 14.45 -6.99 -6.60
CA GLY A 78 13.94 -8.17 -5.88
C GLY A 78 12.77 -8.88 -6.56
N GLY A 79 12.34 -8.43 -7.74
CA GLY A 79 11.28 -9.07 -8.52
C GLY A 79 9.86 -8.59 -8.20
N ALA A 80 9.71 -7.46 -7.52
CA ALA A 80 8.40 -6.86 -7.31
C ALA A 80 7.77 -6.45 -8.65
N SER A 81 6.56 -6.90 -8.89
CA SER A 81 5.73 -6.50 -10.03
C SER A 81 4.30 -6.24 -9.58
N VAL A 82 3.51 -5.62 -10.43
CA VAL A 82 2.11 -5.31 -10.12
C VAL A 82 1.35 -6.56 -9.73
N ASP A 83 1.50 -7.65 -10.50
CA ASP A 83 0.75 -8.89 -10.26
C ASP A 83 1.10 -9.54 -8.92
N VAL A 84 2.38 -9.61 -8.57
CA VAL A 84 2.80 -10.23 -7.30
C VAL A 84 2.43 -9.36 -6.10
N VAL A 85 2.48 -8.03 -6.22
CA VAL A 85 2.02 -7.11 -5.17
C VAL A 85 0.52 -7.23 -4.97
N LEU A 86 -0.28 -7.25 -6.04
CA LEU A 86 -1.73 -7.40 -5.95
C LEU A 86 -2.13 -8.78 -5.38
N SER A 87 -1.39 -9.83 -5.72
CA SER A 87 -1.62 -11.16 -5.14
C SER A 87 -1.37 -11.18 -3.64
N MET A 88 -0.25 -10.61 -3.19
CA MET A 88 0.06 -10.46 -1.76
C MET A 88 -1.01 -9.65 -1.04
N LEU A 89 -1.42 -8.50 -1.61
CA LEU A 89 -2.45 -7.65 -1.03
C LEU A 89 -3.80 -8.35 -0.88
N LYS A 90 -4.20 -9.15 -1.86
CA LYS A 90 -5.46 -9.91 -1.83
C LYS A 90 -5.53 -10.86 -0.63
N GLU A 91 -4.40 -11.37 -0.19
CA GLU A 91 -4.32 -12.23 0.99
C GLU A 91 -4.28 -11.40 2.28
N VAL A 92 -3.35 -10.45 2.36
CA VAL A 92 -3.09 -9.67 3.57
C VAL A 92 -4.27 -8.77 3.96
N THR A 93 -4.93 -8.12 3.00
CA THR A 93 -6.05 -7.20 3.30
C THR A 93 -7.23 -7.85 4.00
N ARG A 94 -7.38 -9.17 3.91
CA ARG A 94 -8.41 -9.91 4.64
C ARG A 94 -8.19 -9.93 6.15
N GLU A 95 -6.93 -9.75 6.57
CA GLU A 95 -6.51 -9.78 7.96
C GLU A 95 -6.47 -8.39 8.58
N LEU A 96 -6.38 -7.33 7.75
CA LEU A 96 -6.23 -5.95 8.21
C LEU A 96 -7.57 -5.32 8.60
N SER A 97 -7.54 -4.48 9.63
CA SER A 97 -8.66 -3.66 10.07
C SER A 97 -8.67 -2.27 9.45
N CYS A 98 -7.51 -1.74 9.03
CA CYS A 98 -7.41 -0.46 8.33
C CYS A 98 -7.39 -0.64 6.81
N PRO A 99 -7.87 0.36 6.04
CA PRO A 99 -7.79 0.33 4.59
C PRO A 99 -6.35 0.53 4.10
N VAL A 100 -6.03 -0.10 2.97
CA VAL A 100 -4.78 0.12 2.24
C VAL A 100 -5.08 0.89 0.97
N VAL A 101 -4.37 2.01 0.76
CA VAL A 101 -4.43 2.82 -0.45
C VAL A 101 -3.21 2.51 -1.31
N LEU A 102 -3.44 2.07 -2.55
CA LEU A 102 -2.38 1.89 -3.52
C LEU A 102 -1.99 3.23 -4.13
N PHE A 103 -0.72 3.59 -3.95
CA PHE A 103 -0.11 4.75 -4.56
C PHE A 103 0.75 4.31 -5.75
N SER A 104 0.42 4.76 -6.95
CA SER A 104 1.07 4.30 -8.17
C SER A 104 1.10 5.39 -9.25
N TYR A 105 2.12 5.34 -10.09
CA TYR A 105 2.08 6.01 -11.38
C TYR A 105 1.00 5.39 -12.28
N PHE A 106 0.52 6.15 -13.24
CA PHE A 106 -0.55 5.73 -14.14
C PHE A 106 -0.14 4.56 -15.05
N ASN A 107 1.11 4.56 -15.54
CA ASN A 107 1.58 3.58 -16.52
C ASN A 107 1.49 2.12 -16.04
N PRO A 108 1.90 1.76 -14.82
CA PRO A 108 1.71 0.39 -14.31
C PRO A 108 0.25 -0.03 -14.26
N ILE A 109 -0.66 0.89 -13.89
CA ILE A 109 -2.10 0.60 -13.80
C ILE A 109 -2.70 0.43 -15.20
N ALA A 110 -2.30 1.26 -16.17
CA ALA A 110 -2.80 1.16 -17.55
C ALA A 110 -2.41 -0.16 -18.25
N GLN A 111 -1.30 -0.78 -17.84
CA GLN A 111 -0.87 -2.07 -18.38
C GLN A 111 -1.74 -3.24 -17.90
N ILE A 112 -2.28 -3.17 -16.68
CA ILE A 112 -3.21 -4.20 -16.15
C ILE A 112 -4.45 -4.30 -17.02
N GLY A 113 -5.02 -3.16 -17.44
CA GLY A 113 -6.22 -3.11 -18.30
C GLY A 113 -6.02 -3.69 -19.69
N ARG A 114 -4.79 -3.75 -20.20
CA ARG A 114 -4.47 -4.32 -21.53
C ARG A 114 -4.25 -5.82 -21.49
N ALA A 115 -3.94 -6.40 -20.35
CA ALA A 115 -3.73 -7.84 -20.20
C ALA A 115 -5.05 -8.61 -20.08
N HIS A 116 -6.18 -7.92 -19.92
CA HIS A 116 -7.53 -8.52 -19.77
C HIS A 116 -8.48 -8.20 -20.93
N VAL A 117 -7.95 -7.71 -22.03
CA VAL A 117 -8.74 -7.47 -23.26
C VAL A 117 -8.44 -8.51 -24.30
#